data_0165e2c20a374d0c535f2c3f3861ccb7
#
_entry.id   0165e2c20a374d0c535f2c3f3861ccb7
#
_cell.length_a   1.000
_cell.length_b   1.000
_cell.length_c   1.000
_cell.angle_alpha   90.00
_cell.angle_beta   90.00
_cell.angle_gamma   90.00
#
_symmetry.space_group_name_H-M   'P 1'
#
loop_
_entity.id
_entity.type
_entity.pdbx_description
1 polymer ?
#
loop_
_entity_poly.entity_id
_entity_poly.type
_entity_poly.pdbx_seq_one_letter_code
_entity_poly.pdbx_strand_id
1 'polypeptide(L)'
;MKKKNYLFTSESVSEGHPDKVCDRISDMVVDTYLAKEPFSRVGCETLATTNKVVLAGETRGPEIKKDELTQKVRACIKDIGYEQKGFHWKNSDIEIHLHSQSSDIAMGVDAKGNKDEGAGDQGIMFGYACNETESLMPAPIYYSHKILELMAADRKKGIADKLEPDSKSQVTLMYENGIPTKVTSIVISTQHSPDVNQSQVKEIVRPYLKKSFPKELLTGLKEEEFYVNPTGQFIIGGPDGDAGLTGRKIIVDTYGGAAPHGGGAFSGKDPSKVDRSAAYAARYIAKNVVASKIANKCLIQLAYAIGVSKPLSIYVDLFDGDEEKSKHVEKLIKDNFDLSPRGIREMLSLNKPIYECTSAYGHFGRKPGSNGSFSWEKTDKTQIFKN
;
A
#
# COMPACT_ATOMS: atom_id res chain seq x y z
N MET A 1 -16.58 -26.07 -1.91
CA MET A 1 -16.43 -26.11 -3.40
C MET A 1 -15.92 -24.75 -3.87
N LYS A 2 -14.76 -24.67 -4.56
CA LYS A 2 -14.31 -23.44 -5.22
C LYS A 2 -15.31 -23.09 -6.33
N LYS A 3 -15.80 -21.84 -6.37
CA LYS A 3 -16.64 -21.37 -7.49
C LYS A 3 -15.81 -21.48 -8.77
N LYS A 4 -16.31 -22.18 -9.79
CA LYS A 4 -15.60 -22.34 -11.07
C LYS A 4 -15.58 -21.02 -11.87
N ASN A 5 -16.69 -20.31 -11.89
CA ASN A 5 -16.86 -19.05 -12.61
C ASN A 5 -17.46 -18.01 -11.69
N TYR A 6 -16.87 -16.83 -11.63
CA TYR A 6 -17.32 -15.72 -10.77
C TYR A 6 -16.78 -14.38 -11.25
N LEU A 7 -17.45 -13.31 -10.84
CA LEU A 7 -16.96 -11.95 -10.97
C LEU A 7 -16.21 -11.56 -9.69
N PHE A 8 -15.08 -10.90 -9.84
CA PHE A 8 -14.35 -10.32 -8.71
C PHE A 8 -13.94 -8.89 -9.01
N THR A 9 -14.11 -8.02 -8.03
CA THR A 9 -13.90 -6.58 -8.15
C THR A 9 -12.92 -6.11 -7.11
N SER A 10 -12.00 -5.22 -7.52
CA SER A 10 -11.18 -4.44 -6.61
C SER A 10 -11.18 -2.98 -7.02
N GLU A 11 -10.89 -2.12 -6.06
CA GLU A 11 -10.78 -0.68 -6.27
C GLU A 11 -9.41 -0.15 -5.86
N SER A 12 -9.02 0.98 -6.42
CA SER A 12 -7.85 1.76 -6.05
C SER A 12 -8.18 3.24 -5.98
N VAL A 13 -7.34 3.99 -5.28
CA VAL A 13 -7.41 5.45 -5.21
C VAL A 13 -6.04 6.06 -5.50
N SER A 14 -6.02 7.26 -6.07
CA SER A 14 -4.79 7.98 -6.42
C SER A 14 -4.08 8.57 -5.20
N GLU A 15 -2.86 9.07 -5.42
CA GLU A 15 -2.09 9.82 -4.42
C GLU A 15 -2.80 11.07 -3.91
N GLY A 16 -3.74 11.64 -4.71
CA GLY A 16 -4.53 12.83 -4.36
C GLY A 16 -5.82 12.50 -3.60
N HIS A 17 -6.21 11.24 -3.44
CA HIS A 17 -7.33 10.89 -2.59
C HIS A 17 -7.09 11.38 -1.15
N PRO A 18 -8.09 11.94 -0.42
CA PRO A 18 -7.88 12.52 0.90
C PRO A 18 -7.10 11.63 1.87
N ASP A 19 -7.47 10.35 1.97
CA ASP A 19 -6.78 9.40 2.85
C ASP A 19 -5.33 9.14 2.39
N LYS A 20 -5.07 9.13 1.06
CA LYS A 20 -3.72 8.91 0.53
C LYS A 20 -2.82 10.14 0.65
N VAL A 21 -3.37 11.34 0.63
CA VAL A 21 -2.66 12.55 1.03
C VAL A 21 -2.15 12.41 2.47
N CYS A 22 -3.01 11.93 3.37
CA CYS A 22 -2.64 11.70 4.77
C CYS A 22 -1.58 10.59 4.93
N ASP A 23 -1.74 9.47 4.24
CA ASP A 23 -0.77 8.37 4.23
C ASP A 23 0.60 8.85 3.78
N ARG A 24 0.66 9.64 2.70
CA ARG A 24 1.90 10.16 2.17
C ARG A 24 2.59 11.13 3.14
N ILE A 25 1.85 12.03 3.75
CA ILE A 25 2.38 12.97 4.74
C ILE A 25 2.92 12.20 5.96
N SER A 26 2.19 11.21 6.45
CA SER A 26 2.62 10.37 7.57
C SER A 26 3.89 9.59 7.25
N ASP A 27 4.00 9.00 6.05
CA ASP A 27 5.22 8.30 5.62
C ASP A 27 6.40 9.26 5.34
N MET A 28 6.15 10.47 4.89
CA MET A 28 7.19 11.52 4.80
C MET A 28 7.77 11.85 6.19
N VAL A 29 6.95 11.86 7.24
CA VAL A 29 7.44 12.03 8.62
C VAL A 29 8.34 10.86 9.00
N VAL A 30 7.92 9.62 8.75
CA VAL A 30 8.75 8.42 9.00
C VAL A 30 10.10 8.55 8.30
N ASP A 31 10.11 8.87 7.01
CA ASP A 31 11.33 9.01 6.21
C ASP A 31 12.22 10.15 6.70
N THR A 32 11.62 11.24 7.20
CA THR A 32 12.38 12.37 7.76
C THR A 32 13.19 11.98 9.00
N TYR A 33 12.60 11.17 9.88
CA TYR A 33 13.29 10.65 11.06
C TYR A 33 14.36 9.61 10.69
N LEU A 34 14.00 8.63 9.86
CA LEU A 34 14.91 7.55 9.45
C LEU A 34 16.11 8.05 8.63
N ALA A 35 15.96 9.14 7.88
CA ALA A 35 17.06 9.76 7.15
C ALA A 35 18.12 10.36 8.08
N LYS A 36 17.73 10.83 9.28
CA LYS A 36 18.66 11.39 10.28
C LYS A 36 19.19 10.31 11.22
N GLU A 37 18.34 9.37 11.62
CA GLU A 37 18.71 8.25 12.50
C GLU A 37 17.92 6.99 12.11
N PRO A 38 18.59 5.94 11.58
CA PRO A 38 17.95 4.72 11.06
C PRO A 38 17.15 3.92 12.10
N PHE A 39 17.37 4.14 13.38
CA PHE A 39 16.66 3.46 14.47
C PHE A 39 15.60 4.33 15.15
N SER A 40 15.24 5.46 14.55
CA SER A 40 14.14 6.29 15.03
C SER A 40 12.84 5.50 15.14
N ARG A 41 12.03 5.85 16.14
CA ARG A 41 10.68 5.32 16.32
C ARG A 41 9.67 6.41 15.97
N VAL A 42 8.67 6.07 15.16
CA VAL A 42 7.66 7.01 14.67
C VAL A 42 6.31 6.32 14.64
N GLY A 43 5.32 6.94 15.25
CA GLY A 43 3.91 6.70 15.03
C GLY A 43 3.30 8.06 14.70
N CYS A 44 2.98 8.31 13.43
CA CYS A 44 2.42 9.58 12.98
C CYS A 44 1.12 9.36 12.23
N GLU A 45 0.03 9.88 12.77
CA GLU A 45 -1.26 9.95 12.13
C GLU A 45 -1.47 11.36 11.55
N THR A 46 -2.04 11.44 10.35
CA THR A 46 -2.38 12.69 9.70
C THR A 46 -3.87 12.74 9.45
N LEU A 47 -4.48 13.89 9.75
CA LEU A 47 -5.82 14.26 9.33
C LEU A 47 -5.71 15.43 8.37
N ALA A 48 -6.43 15.39 7.24
CA ALA A 48 -6.53 16.50 6.30
C ALA A 48 -7.99 16.80 5.97
N THR A 49 -8.35 18.08 5.94
CA THR A 49 -9.68 18.58 5.55
C THR A 49 -9.52 19.96 4.90
N THR A 50 -10.62 20.65 4.61
CA THR A 50 -10.59 21.98 3.99
C THR A 50 -9.60 22.91 4.68
N ASN A 51 -8.59 23.35 3.94
CA ASN A 51 -7.52 24.26 4.37
C ASN A 51 -6.76 23.85 5.65
N LYS A 52 -6.83 22.60 6.09
CA LYS A 52 -6.18 22.15 7.32
C LYS A 52 -5.53 20.78 7.19
N VAL A 53 -4.34 20.65 7.80
CA VAL A 53 -3.62 19.40 8.01
C VAL A 53 -3.17 19.33 9.46
N VAL A 54 -3.47 18.22 10.14
CA VAL A 54 -3.08 17.97 11.53
C VAL A 54 -2.25 16.70 11.58
N LEU A 55 -1.04 16.79 12.15
CA LEU A 55 -0.17 15.66 12.44
C LEU A 55 -0.20 15.40 13.94
N ALA A 56 -0.49 14.19 14.34
CA ALA A 56 -0.49 13.76 15.74
C ALA A 56 0.23 12.42 15.91
N GLY A 57 0.86 12.22 17.06
CA GLY A 57 1.53 10.96 17.35
C GLY A 57 2.75 11.10 18.24
N GLU A 58 3.56 10.04 18.24
CA GLU A 58 4.75 9.95 19.09
C GLU A 58 6.01 9.64 18.26
N THR A 59 7.15 10.17 18.73
CA THR A 59 8.44 9.98 18.09
C THR A 59 9.53 9.74 19.13
N ARG A 60 10.55 8.95 18.75
CA ARG A 60 11.80 8.78 19.48
C ARG A 60 12.95 8.78 18.46
N GLY A 61 13.79 9.80 18.54
CA GLY A 61 14.88 10.03 17.59
C GLY A 61 15.41 11.45 17.72
N PRO A 62 16.07 11.96 16.68
CA PRO A 62 16.59 13.31 16.67
C PRO A 62 15.46 14.34 16.72
N GLU A 63 15.76 15.50 17.30
CA GLU A 63 14.82 16.62 17.26
C GLU A 63 14.62 17.11 15.83
N ILE A 64 13.38 17.19 15.39
CA ILE A 64 12.97 17.78 14.12
C ILE A 64 12.15 19.03 14.42
N LYS A 65 12.59 20.18 13.90
CA LYS A 65 11.87 21.45 14.09
C LYS A 65 10.50 21.42 13.41
N LYS A 66 9.49 22.00 14.05
CA LYS A 66 8.14 22.12 13.47
C LYS A 66 8.14 22.80 12.10
N ASP A 67 8.97 23.83 11.92
CA ASP A 67 9.09 24.54 10.63
C ASP A 67 9.64 23.61 9.53
N GLU A 68 10.60 22.71 9.85
CA GLU A 68 11.10 21.72 8.89
C GLU A 68 9.99 20.77 8.44
N LEU A 69 9.22 20.22 9.38
CA LEU A 69 8.09 19.35 9.07
C LEU A 69 7.01 20.10 8.27
N THR A 70 6.68 21.33 8.66
CA THR A 70 5.73 22.17 7.93
C THR A 70 6.12 22.33 6.47
N GLN A 71 7.39 22.64 6.19
CA GLN A 71 7.88 22.79 4.81
C GLN A 71 7.80 21.47 4.04
N LYS A 72 8.09 20.35 4.67
CA LYS A 72 7.99 19.02 4.06
C LYS A 72 6.53 18.64 3.76
N VAL A 73 5.58 18.92 4.66
CA VAL A 73 4.14 18.74 4.41
C VAL A 73 3.71 19.56 3.19
N ARG A 74 4.12 20.84 3.11
CA ARG A 74 3.84 21.70 1.95
C ARG A 74 4.43 21.15 0.67
N ALA A 75 5.64 20.60 0.73
CA ALA A 75 6.29 19.96 -0.42
C ALA A 75 5.52 18.71 -0.89
N CYS A 76 5.03 17.87 0.03
CA CYS A 76 4.18 16.73 -0.31
C CYS A 76 2.89 17.17 -1.02
N ILE A 77 2.16 18.15 -0.45
CA ILE A 77 0.91 18.65 -1.03
C ILE A 77 1.16 19.26 -2.42
N LYS A 78 2.27 19.99 -2.59
CA LYS A 78 2.69 20.57 -3.87
C LYS A 78 3.01 19.51 -4.91
N ASP A 79 3.75 18.47 -4.54
CA ASP A 79 4.12 17.38 -5.46
C ASP A 79 2.90 16.55 -5.87
N ILE A 80 1.93 16.36 -4.98
CA ILE A 80 0.62 15.77 -5.31
C ILE A 80 -0.11 16.65 -6.33
N GLY A 81 0.03 17.97 -6.25
CA GLY A 81 -0.52 18.93 -7.22
C GLY A 81 -1.72 19.72 -6.72
N TYR A 82 -1.91 19.87 -5.41
CA TYR A 82 -3.03 20.65 -4.87
C TYR A 82 -2.75 22.14 -4.82
N GLU A 83 -3.49 22.87 -5.66
CA GLU A 83 -3.52 24.35 -5.75
C GLU A 83 -4.96 24.90 -5.78
N GLN A 84 -5.94 24.15 -5.30
CA GLN A 84 -7.33 24.58 -5.25
C GLN A 84 -7.63 25.45 -4.02
N LYS A 85 -8.71 26.26 -4.10
CA LYS A 85 -9.06 27.27 -3.09
C LYS A 85 -9.18 26.70 -1.68
N GLY A 86 -9.79 25.53 -1.53
CA GLY A 86 -10.04 24.89 -0.23
C GLY A 86 -8.94 23.92 0.22
N PHE A 87 -7.93 23.65 -0.62
CA PHE A 87 -6.75 22.87 -0.22
C PHE A 87 -5.55 23.22 -1.10
N HIS A 88 -4.61 23.97 -0.53
CA HIS A 88 -3.49 24.54 -1.29
C HIS A 88 -2.18 24.42 -0.50
N TRP A 89 -1.10 23.97 -1.14
CA TRP A 89 0.20 23.74 -0.51
C TRP A 89 0.79 24.96 0.22
N LYS A 90 0.48 26.19 -0.23
CA LYS A 90 0.93 27.43 0.43
C LYS A 90 0.08 27.83 1.63
N ASN A 91 -1.25 27.65 1.52
CA ASN A 91 -2.22 28.37 2.35
C ASN A 91 -2.85 27.48 3.43
N SER A 92 -2.80 26.16 3.26
CA SER A 92 -3.33 25.23 4.28
C SER A 92 -2.67 25.46 5.62
N ASP A 93 -3.46 25.51 6.66
CA ASP A 93 -3.00 25.56 8.04
C ASP A 93 -2.46 24.18 8.44
N ILE A 94 -1.25 24.14 9.02
CA ILE A 94 -0.56 22.89 9.39
C ILE A 94 -0.29 22.91 10.89
N GLU A 95 -0.95 22.00 11.61
CA GLU A 95 -0.77 21.79 13.04
C GLU A 95 0.05 20.53 13.30
N ILE A 96 1.04 20.62 14.19
CA ILE A 96 1.94 19.53 14.52
C ILE A 96 1.90 19.26 16.02
N HIS A 97 1.33 18.09 16.38
CA HIS A 97 1.14 17.57 17.72
C HIS A 97 1.92 16.26 17.92
N LEU A 98 3.20 16.25 17.51
CA LEU A 98 4.11 15.14 17.77
C LEU A 98 4.77 15.34 19.13
N HIS A 99 4.80 14.29 19.94
CA HIS A 99 5.41 14.27 21.27
C HIS A 99 6.40 13.11 21.42
N SER A 100 7.19 13.12 22.48
CA SER A 100 8.12 12.04 22.77
C SER A 100 7.39 10.75 23.17
N GLN A 101 7.85 9.61 22.65
CA GLN A 101 7.29 8.29 22.97
C GLN A 101 7.36 8.01 24.49
N SER A 102 6.31 7.39 25.04
CA SER A 102 6.25 6.97 26.44
C SER A 102 7.38 6.00 26.80
N SER A 103 7.98 6.20 27.99
CA SER A 103 9.00 5.30 28.56
C SER A 103 8.49 3.88 28.78
N ASP A 104 7.18 3.72 29.08
CA ASP A 104 6.58 2.41 29.39
C ASP A 104 6.52 1.53 28.14
N ILE A 105 6.20 2.10 26.98
CA ILE A 105 6.21 1.38 25.70
C ILE A 105 7.65 0.97 25.35
N ALA A 106 8.62 1.87 25.55
CA ALA A 106 10.03 1.59 25.29
C ALA A 106 10.58 0.42 26.11
N MET A 107 10.18 0.29 27.38
CA MET A 107 10.63 -0.81 28.25
C MET A 107 10.16 -2.20 27.79
N GLY A 108 8.99 -2.30 27.18
CA GLY A 108 8.43 -3.56 26.69
C GLY A 108 9.05 -4.07 25.38
N VAL A 109 9.59 -3.16 24.58
CA VAL A 109 10.01 -3.38 23.19
C VAL A 109 11.53 -3.46 23.03
N ASP A 110 12.28 -2.63 23.79
CA ASP A 110 13.72 -2.52 23.64
C ASP A 110 14.45 -3.79 24.11
N ALA A 111 15.48 -4.19 23.36
CA ALA A 111 16.39 -5.24 23.78
C ALA A 111 17.15 -4.84 25.05
N LYS A 112 17.13 -5.67 26.09
CA LYS A 112 17.89 -5.48 27.34
C LYS A 112 18.62 -6.74 27.73
N GLY A 113 19.94 -6.64 27.89
CA GLY A 113 20.79 -7.79 28.24
C GLY A 113 20.70 -8.89 27.18
N ASN A 114 20.31 -10.10 27.60
CA ASN A 114 20.16 -11.26 26.70
C ASN A 114 18.75 -11.37 26.04
N LYS A 115 17.85 -10.42 26.27
CA LYS A 115 16.52 -10.41 25.68
C LYS A 115 16.55 -9.72 24.32
N ASP A 116 16.10 -10.42 23.29
CA ASP A 116 15.93 -9.85 21.95
C ASP A 116 14.74 -8.85 21.90
N GLU A 117 14.75 -7.99 20.90
CA GLU A 117 13.67 -7.01 20.69
C GLU A 117 12.34 -7.70 20.48
N GLY A 118 11.36 -7.40 21.30
CA GLY A 118 10.00 -7.92 21.20
C GLY A 118 9.13 -7.12 20.25
N ALA A 119 8.03 -7.73 19.80
CA ALA A 119 7.00 -7.01 19.05
C ALA A 119 6.41 -5.86 19.89
N GLY A 120 6.23 -4.71 19.28
CA GLY A 120 5.70 -3.51 19.96
C GLY A 120 4.20 -3.60 20.27
N ASP A 121 3.50 -4.53 19.66
CA ASP A 121 2.09 -4.79 19.86
C ASP A 121 1.76 -6.25 19.53
N GLN A 122 0.57 -6.70 19.94
CA GLN A 122 -0.05 -7.90 19.41
C GLN A 122 -0.62 -7.64 18.02
N GLY A 123 -0.75 -8.66 17.19
CA GLY A 123 -1.41 -8.53 15.90
C GLY A 123 -1.30 -9.77 15.03
N ILE A 124 -2.08 -9.75 13.95
CA ILE A 124 -2.02 -10.72 12.86
C ILE A 124 -1.73 -10.00 11.55
N MET A 125 -0.80 -10.53 10.77
CA MET A 125 -0.40 -9.95 9.50
C MET A 125 -0.50 -11.00 8.41
N PHE A 126 -0.94 -10.59 7.22
CA PHE A 126 -1.13 -11.48 6.09
C PHE A 126 -0.20 -11.11 4.95
N GLY A 127 0.36 -12.14 4.32
CA GLY A 127 1.04 -12.08 3.04
C GLY A 127 0.31 -12.93 2.01
N TYR A 128 0.19 -12.43 0.80
CA TYR A 128 -0.45 -13.16 -0.29
C TYR A 128 0.31 -12.98 -1.60
N ALA A 129 0.31 -14.01 -2.42
CA ALA A 129 0.76 -13.96 -3.80
C ALA A 129 -0.06 -14.94 -4.65
N CYS A 130 -0.23 -14.61 -5.93
CA CYS A 130 -0.88 -15.46 -6.91
C CYS A 130 -0.28 -15.23 -8.30
N ASN A 131 -0.37 -16.22 -9.18
CA ASN A 131 0.21 -16.17 -10.52
C ASN A 131 -0.72 -15.51 -11.57
N GLU A 132 -1.53 -14.53 -11.15
CA GLU A 132 -2.49 -13.86 -12.04
C GLU A 132 -1.87 -12.70 -12.85
N THR A 133 -0.77 -12.12 -12.36
CA THR A 133 -0.03 -11.03 -13.01
C THR A 133 1.48 -11.25 -12.90
N GLU A 134 2.26 -10.52 -13.69
CA GLU A 134 3.74 -10.56 -13.65
C GLU A 134 4.33 -10.20 -12.27
N SER A 135 3.64 -9.36 -11.51
CA SER A 135 4.03 -8.95 -10.16
C SER A 135 3.57 -9.94 -9.08
N LEU A 136 2.90 -11.03 -9.48
CA LEU A 136 2.29 -12.02 -8.57
C LEU A 136 1.25 -11.41 -7.63
N MET A 137 0.44 -10.50 -8.16
CA MET A 137 -0.68 -9.84 -7.49
C MET A 137 -2.02 -10.28 -8.08
N PRO A 138 -3.12 -10.18 -7.32
CA PRO A 138 -4.46 -10.32 -7.85
C PRO A 138 -4.72 -9.32 -8.97
N ALA A 139 -5.25 -9.79 -10.10
CA ALA A 139 -5.41 -8.98 -11.31
C ALA A 139 -6.30 -7.74 -11.12
N PRO A 140 -7.47 -7.79 -10.42
CA PRO A 140 -8.32 -6.62 -10.27
C PRO A 140 -7.65 -5.45 -9.57
N ILE A 141 -6.97 -5.67 -8.45
CA ILE A 141 -6.26 -4.60 -7.73
C ILE A 141 -5.04 -4.10 -8.51
N TYR A 142 -4.29 -5.01 -9.13
CA TYR A 142 -3.14 -4.65 -9.95
C TYR A 142 -3.52 -3.67 -11.07
N TYR A 143 -4.57 -3.97 -11.83
CA TYR A 143 -5.01 -3.11 -12.91
C TYR A 143 -5.67 -1.82 -12.41
N SER A 144 -6.38 -1.87 -11.28
CA SER A 144 -6.92 -0.66 -10.66
C SER A 144 -5.81 0.32 -10.29
N HIS A 145 -4.72 -0.14 -9.68
CA HIS A 145 -3.54 0.70 -9.40
C HIS A 145 -2.90 1.25 -10.68
N LYS A 146 -2.68 0.37 -11.66
CA LYS A 146 -1.95 0.72 -12.88
C LYS A 146 -2.63 1.83 -13.70
N ILE A 147 -3.96 1.82 -13.77
CA ILE A 147 -4.71 2.91 -14.42
C ILE A 147 -4.38 4.24 -13.77
N LEU A 148 -4.52 4.34 -12.45
CA LEU A 148 -4.36 5.59 -11.71
C LEU A 148 -2.90 6.06 -11.66
N GLU A 149 -1.95 5.14 -11.54
CA GLU A 149 -0.52 5.44 -11.59
C GLU A 149 -0.13 6.09 -12.92
N LEU A 150 -0.62 5.54 -14.04
CA LEU A 150 -0.37 6.09 -15.37
C LEU A 150 -1.06 7.45 -15.58
N MET A 151 -2.30 7.61 -15.10
CA MET A 151 -3.01 8.89 -15.14
C MET A 151 -2.26 9.97 -14.36
N ALA A 152 -1.82 9.67 -13.13
CA ALA A 152 -1.07 10.60 -12.29
C ALA A 152 0.29 10.96 -12.90
N ALA A 153 1.00 9.99 -13.47
CA ALA A 153 2.27 10.23 -14.14
C ALA A 153 2.14 11.17 -15.36
N ASP A 154 1.11 11.00 -16.17
CA ASP A 154 0.85 11.85 -17.34
C ASP A 154 0.30 13.23 -16.90
N ARG A 155 -0.49 13.32 -15.84
CA ARG A 155 -0.92 14.59 -15.24
C ARG A 155 0.29 15.42 -14.78
N LYS A 156 1.19 14.83 -14.01
CA LYS A 156 2.42 15.51 -13.52
C LYS A 156 3.34 15.98 -14.65
N LYS A 157 3.30 15.33 -15.81
CA LYS A 157 4.06 15.73 -17.02
C LYS A 157 3.34 16.78 -17.87
N GLY A 158 2.10 17.18 -17.52
CA GLY A 158 1.29 18.07 -18.32
C GLY A 158 0.72 17.44 -19.61
N ILE A 159 0.75 16.10 -19.74
CA ILE A 159 0.15 15.37 -20.87
C ILE A 159 -1.37 15.26 -20.68
N ALA A 160 -1.80 15.05 -19.44
CA ALA A 160 -3.21 15.00 -19.05
C ALA A 160 -3.54 16.21 -18.15
N ASP A 161 -3.29 17.41 -18.66
CA ASP A 161 -3.38 18.70 -17.94
C ASP A 161 -4.79 19.09 -17.48
N LYS A 162 -5.82 18.39 -17.97
CA LYS A 162 -7.21 18.57 -17.55
C LYS A 162 -7.61 17.69 -16.37
N LEU A 163 -6.78 16.70 -15.99
CA LEU A 163 -7.01 15.87 -14.81
C LEU A 163 -6.39 16.52 -13.58
N GLU A 164 -7.10 16.38 -12.46
CA GLU A 164 -6.69 16.86 -11.16
C GLU A 164 -6.26 15.69 -10.23
N PRO A 165 -5.69 15.94 -9.04
CA PRO A 165 -5.03 14.90 -8.25
C PRO A 165 -5.92 13.76 -7.75
N ASP A 166 -7.19 14.03 -7.40
CA ASP A 166 -8.07 13.04 -6.78
C ASP A 166 -8.73 12.14 -7.82
N SER A 167 -8.52 10.84 -7.69
CA SER A 167 -9.20 9.86 -8.54
C SER A 167 -9.33 8.50 -7.87
N LYS A 168 -10.34 7.74 -8.33
CA LYS A 168 -10.62 6.37 -7.95
C LYS A 168 -10.80 5.52 -9.19
N SER A 169 -10.42 4.26 -9.12
CA SER A 169 -10.70 3.25 -10.14
C SER A 169 -11.28 2.00 -9.51
N GLN A 170 -12.17 1.34 -10.23
CA GLN A 170 -12.71 0.04 -9.86
C GLN A 170 -12.70 -0.85 -11.08
N VAL A 171 -12.16 -2.08 -10.95
CA VAL A 171 -12.04 -3.05 -12.03
C VAL A 171 -12.72 -4.34 -11.63
N THR A 172 -13.64 -4.81 -12.48
CA THR A 172 -14.32 -6.11 -12.35
C THR A 172 -13.83 -7.06 -13.42
N LEU A 173 -13.34 -8.23 -13.01
CA LEU A 173 -12.92 -9.29 -13.91
C LEU A 173 -13.81 -10.52 -13.78
N MET A 174 -14.08 -11.17 -14.92
CA MET A 174 -14.60 -12.52 -14.96
C MET A 174 -13.46 -13.51 -14.71
N TYR A 175 -13.69 -14.44 -13.82
CA TYR A 175 -12.85 -15.59 -13.56
C TYR A 175 -13.49 -16.86 -14.07
N GLU A 176 -12.75 -17.64 -14.84
CA GLU A 176 -13.12 -18.97 -15.30
C GLU A 176 -12.11 -19.98 -14.79
N ASN A 177 -12.59 -20.99 -14.04
CA ASN A 177 -11.74 -21.96 -13.35
C ASN A 177 -10.63 -21.32 -12.46
N GLY A 178 -10.94 -20.13 -11.89
CA GLY A 178 -10.02 -19.42 -11.02
C GLY A 178 -8.93 -18.59 -11.74
N ILE A 179 -9.04 -18.43 -13.07
CA ILE A 179 -8.15 -17.61 -13.92
C ILE A 179 -8.93 -16.40 -14.42
N PRO A 180 -8.39 -15.17 -14.34
CA PRO A 180 -9.02 -13.98 -14.90
C PRO A 180 -8.99 -14.05 -16.43
N THR A 181 -10.17 -13.93 -17.07
CA THR A 181 -10.30 -14.12 -18.53
C THR A 181 -10.70 -12.85 -19.28
N LYS A 182 -11.50 -11.97 -18.68
CA LYS A 182 -11.93 -10.73 -19.33
C LYS A 182 -12.35 -9.67 -18.32
N VAL A 183 -12.17 -8.42 -18.70
CA VAL A 183 -12.75 -7.26 -18.02
C VAL A 183 -14.24 -7.19 -18.35
N THR A 184 -15.09 -7.05 -17.34
CA THR A 184 -16.52 -6.91 -17.50
C THR A 184 -17.04 -5.51 -17.14
N SER A 185 -16.32 -4.78 -16.27
CA SER A 185 -16.69 -3.41 -15.93
C SER A 185 -15.45 -2.64 -15.43
N ILE A 186 -15.39 -1.36 -15.79
CA ILE A 186 -14.44 -0.39 -15.25
C ILE A 186 -15.18 0.87 -14.85
N VAL A 187 -14.94 1.35 -13.62
CA VAL A 187 -15.39 2.65 -13.13
C VAL A 187 -14.19 3.51 -12.83
N ILE A 188 -14.16 4.73 -13.34
CA ILE A 188 -13.15 5.75 -13.01
C ILE A 188 -13.89 7.01 -12.58
N SER A 189 -13.61 7.44 -11.35
CA SER A 189 -14.02 8.75 -10.85
C SER A 189 -12.76 9.59 -10.72
N THR A 190 -12.65 10.68 -11.47
CA THR A 190 -11.46 11.52 -11.50
C THR A 190 -11.81 12.99 -11.44
N GLN A 191 -11.13 13.69 -10.56
CA GLN A 191 -11.19 15.14 -10.47
C GLN A 191 -10.65 15.75 -11.76
N HIS A 192 -11.27 16.84 -12.23
CA HIS A 192 -10.91 17.47 -13.50
C HIS A 192 -11.13 18.98 -13.46
N SER A 193 -10.48 19.68 -14.39
CA SER A 193 -10.65 21.10 -14.62
C SER A 193 -12.09 21.45 -15.01
N PRO A 194 -12.64 22.61 -14.60
CA PRO A 194 -14.02 23.01 -14.90
C PRO A 194 -14.29 23.31 -16.39
N ASP A 195 -13.24 23.42 -17.21
CA ASP A 195 -13.35 23.70 -18.64
C ASP A 195 -13.57 22.45 -19.52
N VAL A 196 -13.66 21.26 -18.92
CA VAL A 196 -13.98 20.02 -19.60
C VAL A 196 -15.25 19.37 -19.03
N ASN A 197 -16.05 18.77 -19.90
CA ASN A 197 -17.23 18.03 -19.50
C ASN A 197 -16.96 16.52 -19.35
N GLN A 198 -17.94 15.78 -18.83
CA GLN A 198 -17.82 14.33 -18.59
C GLN A 198 -17.39 13.53 -19.82
N SER A 199 -17.94 13.82 -21.00
CA SER A 199 -17.58 13.10 -22.23
C SER A 199 -16.12 13.36 -22.62
N GLN A 200 -15.63 14.58 -22.48
CA GLN A 200 -14.25 14.92 -22.72
C GLN A 200 -13.31 14.23 -21.72
N VAL A 201 -13.68 14.19 -20.43
CA VAL A 201 -12.94 13.45 -19.41
C VAL A 201 -12.86 11.94 -19.77
N LYS A 202 -13.97 11.37 -20.23
CA LYS A 202 -14.01 9.96 -20.67
C LYS A 202 -13.02 9.68 -21.80
N GLU A 203 -12.91 10.58 -22.78
CA GLU A 203 -11.95 10.44 -23.88
C GLU A 203 -10.50 10.66 -23.45
N ILE A 204 -10.23 11.55 -22.48
CA ILE A 204 -8.89 11.72 -21.88
C ILE A 204 -8.44 10.43 -21.16
N VAL A 205 -9.37 9.78 -20.45
CA VAL A 205 -9.08 8.59 -19.63
C VAL A 205 -8.99 7.30 -20.46
N ARG A 206 -9.73 7.18 -21.55
CA ARG A 206 -9.82 5.98 -22.41
C ARG A 206 -8.47 5.36 -22.82
N PRO A 207 -7.44 6.12 -23.23
CA PRO A 207 -6.13 5.56 -23.60
C PRO A 207 -5.45 4.77 -22.48
N TYR A 208 -5.70 5.11 -21.22
CA TYR A 208 -5.09 4.44 -20.06
C TYR A 208 -5.56 3.00 -19.90
N LEU A 209 -6.75 2.65 -20.37
CA LEU A 209 -7.20 1.25 -20.40
C LEU A 209 -6.29 0.40 -21.27
N LYS A 210 -5.99 0.86 -22.49
CA LYS A 210 -5.09 0.15 -23.43
C LYS A 210 -3.66 0.07 -22.92
N LYS A 211 -3.20 1.09 -22.17
CA LYS A 211 -1.85 1.12 -21.57
C LYS A 211 -1.76 0.19 -20.34
N SER A 212 -2.88 -0.06 -19.65
CA SER A 212 -2.91 -0.81 -18.39
C SER A 212 -3.12 -2.31 -18.58
N PHE A 213 -3.99 -2.71 -19.51
CA PHE A 213 -4.41 -4.10 -19.67
C PHE A 213 -3.79 -4.77 -20.91
N PRO A 214 -3.55 -6.08 -20.85
CA PRO A 214 -3.39 -6.90 -22.05
C PRO A 214 -4.64 -6.78 -22.93
N LYS A 215 -4.44 -6.77 -24.26
CA LYS A 215 -5.53 -6.59 -25.23
C LYS A 215 -6.61 -7.66 -25.07
N GLU A 216 -6.23 -8.87 -24.76
CA GLU A 216 -7.11 -10.04 -24.60
C GLU A 216 -8.13 -9.83 -23.47
N LEU A 217 -7.72 -9.23 -22.36
CA LEU A 217 -8.62 -8.95 -21.23
C LEU A 217 -9.65 -7.87 -21.55
N LEU A 218 -9.34 -6.92 -22.43
CA LEU A 218 -10.25 -5.83 -22.80
C LEU A 218 -11.31 -6.22 -23.82
N THR A 219 -11.19 -7.36 -24.50
CA THR A 219 -12.12 -7.78 -25.55
C THR A 219 -13.56 -7.98 -25.07
N GLY A 220 -13.76 -8.19 -23.77
CA GLY A 220 -15.06 -8.34 -23.15
C GLY A 220 -15.71 -7.06 -22.63
N LEU A 221 -14.99 -5.94 -22.61
CA LEU A 221 -15.49 -4.68 -22.08
C LEU A 221 -16.39 -3.99 -23.13
N LYS A 222 -17.66 -3.79 -22.78
CA LYS A 222 -18.59 -3.03 -23.59
C LYS A 222 -18.51 -1.54 -23.23
N GLU A 223 -18.91 -0.67 -24.16
CA GLU A 223 -18.88 0.78 -23.96
C GLU A 223 -19.77 1.24 -22.79
N GLU A 224 -20.91 0.60 -22.61
CA GLU A 224 -21.84 0.86 -21.51
C GLU A 224 -21.32 0.40 -20.14
N GLU A 225 -20.30 -0.46 -20.11
CA GLU A 225 -19.65 -0.97 -18.89
C GLU A 225 -18.38 -0.18 -18.51
N PHE A 226 -18.04 0.84 -19.30
CA PHE A 226 -16.97 1.78 -19.02
C PHE A 226 -17.54 3.10 -18.51
N TYR A 227 -17.56 3.24 -17.19
CA TYR A 227 -18.12 4.40 -16.48
C TYR A 227 -17.01 5.39 -16.12
N VAL A 228 -17.20 6.66 -16.50
CA VAL A 228 -16.31 7.75 -16.08
C VAL A 228 -17.15 8.87 -15.49
N ASN A 229 -16.86 9.26 -14.25
CA ASN A 229 -17.62 10.28 -13.49
C ASN A 229 -19.14 10.10 -13.65
N PRO A 230 -19.73 8.96 -13.25
CA PRO A 230 -21.13 8.67 -13.52
C PRO A 230 -22.11 9.68 -12.88
N THR A 231 -21.66 10.45 -11.90
CA THR A 231 -22.42 11.56 -11.28
C THR A 231 -22.35 12.88 -12.07
N GLY A 232 -21.53 12.94 -13.15
CA GLY A 232 -21.35 14.09 -14.00
C GLY A 232 -20.06 14.85 -13.76
N GLN A 233 -20.02 15.79 -12.83
CA GLN A 233 -18.86 16.64 -12.55
C GLN A 233 -18.10 16.17 -11.31
N PHE A 234 -16.75 16.31 -11.34
CA PHE A 234 -15.90 16.13 -10.17
C PHE A 234 -14.80 17.21 -10.20
N ILE A 235 -15.14 18.43 -9.76
CA ILE A 235 -14.25 19.59 -9.80
C ILE A 235 -13.56 19.80 -8.45
N ILE A 236 -14.29 19.72 -7.34
CA ILE A 236 -13.72 19.82 -5.99
C ILE A 236 -13.39 18.41 -5.49
N GLY A 237 -12.12 18.16 -5.25
CA GLY A 237 -11.63 16.85 -4.77
C GLY A 237 -10.60 17.01 -3.66
N GLY A 238 -10.02 15.87 -3.26
CA GLY A 238 -9.06 15.83 -2.19
C GLY A 238 -9.64 16.25 -0.84
N PRO A 239 -8.79 16.69 0.11
CA PRO A 239 -9.22 17.07 1.46
C PRO A 239 -10.24 18.21 1.54
N ASP A 240 -10.44 18.98 0.48
CA ASP A 240 -11.50 19.96 0.40
C ASP A 240 -12.88 19.35 0.12
N GLY A 241 -12.91 18.25 -0.64
CA GLY A 241 -14.15 17.54 -0.94
C GLY A 241 -14.58 16.59 0.16
N ASP A 242 -13.64 15.93 0.82
CA ASP A 242 -13.87 14.96 1.91
C ASP A 242 -12.66 14.90 2.83
N ALA A 243 -12.88 14.69 4.12
CA ALA A 243 -11.79 14.56 5.08
C ALA A 243 -11.01 13.25 4.90
N GLY A 244 -9.68 13.36 4.94
CA GLY A 244 -8.77 12.21 4.92
C GLY A 244 -8.17 11.90 6.29
N LEU A 245 -7.80 10.64 6.47
CA LEU A 245 -7.10 10.16 7.66
C LEU A 245 -6.14 9.03 7.27
N THR A 246 -4.96 9.01 7.89
CA THR A 246 -3.99 7.93 7.74
C THR A 246 -4.60 6.57 8.06
N GLY A 247 -4.31 5.56 7.22
CA GLY A 247 -4.69 4.17 7.51
C GLY A 247 -6.13 3.81 7.18
N ARG A 248 -6.86 4.61 6.39
CA ARG A 248 -8.24 4.32 5.97
C ARG A 248 -8.35 3.61 4.62
N LYS A 249 -7.22 3.26 3.98
CA LYS A 249 -7.18 2.55 2.67
C LYS A 249 -6.38 1.25 2.73
N ILE A 250 -6.43 0.54 3.86
CA ILE A 250 -5.63 -0.66 4.12
C ILE A 250 -5.88 -1.80 3.12
N ILE A 251 -7.07 -1.94 2.59
CA ILE A 251 -7.41 -2.96 1.59
C ILE A 251 -6.84 -2.57 0.22
N VAL A 252 -6.89 -1.28 -0.13
CA VAL A 252 -6.22 -0.72 -1.34
C VAL A 252 -4.71 -0.88 -1.23
N ASP A 253 -4.13 -0.68 -0.05
CA ASP A 253 -2.70 -0.80 0.21
C ASP A 253 -2.18 -2.23 0.05
N THR A 254 -3.05 -3.23 0.13
CA THR A 254 -2.69 -4.66 0.17
C THR A 254 -3.22 -5.43 -1.05
N TYR A 255 -4.27 -6.21 -0.93
CA TYR A 255 -4.67 -7.18 -1.95
C TYR A 255 -6.04 -6.93 -2.55
N GLY A 256 -6.68 -5.77 -2.31
CA GLY A 256 -7.98 -5.42 -2.90
C GLY A 256 -9.12 -6.37 -2.55
N GLY A 257 -9.08 -7.00 -1.39
CA GLY A 257 -10.07 -7.96 -0.92
C GLY A 257 -9.84 -9.41 -1.35
N ALA A 258 -8.78 -9.70 -2.13
CA ALA A 258 -8.46 -11.06 -2.56
C ALA A 258 -7.83 -11.94 -1.46
N ALA A 259 -7.35 -11.32 -0.38
CA ALA A 259 -6.81 -11.99 0.80
C ALA A 259 -7.32 -11.32 2.07
N PRO A 260 -7.30 -12.03 3.23
CA PRO A 260 -7.59 -11.44 4.53
C PRO A 260 -6.64 -10.28 4.86
N HIS A 261 -7.05 -9.44 5.82
CA HIS A 261 -6.26 -8.35 6.37
C HIS A 261 -6.31 -8.38 7.90
N GLY A 262 -5.20 -8.11 8.57
CA GLY A 262 -5.12 -8.11 10.03
C GLY A 262 -5.64 -6.84 10.69
N GLY A 263 -5.92 -5.78 9.93
CA GLY A 263 -6.45 -4.51 10.40
C GLY A 263 -5.39 -3.41 10.62
N GLY A 264 -4.11 -3.76 10.75
CA GLY A 264 -3.03 -2.79 10.97
C GLY A 264 -2.71 -1.97 9.71
N ALA A 265 -2.74 -0.63 9.83
CA ALA A 265 -2.27 0.27 8.79
C ALA A 265 -0.74 0.30 8.72
N PHE A 266 -0.19 0.64 7.54
CA PHE A 266 1.25 0.72 7.30
C PHE A 266 1.79 2.13 7.45
N SER A 267 1.20 3.09 6.73
CA SER A 267 1.68 4.47 6.68
C SER A 267 1.74 5.12 8.05
N GLY A 268 2.75 5.95 8.26
CA GLY A 268 3.00 6.63 9.53
C GLY A 268 3.74 5.81 10.58
N LYS A 269 4.00 4.53 10.33
CA LYS A 269 4.69 3.61 11.25
C LYS A 269 6.12 3.32 10.78
N ASP A 270 7.09 3.47 11.67
CA ASP A 270 8.46 2.98 11.43
C ASP A 270 8.52 1.44 11.41
N PRO A 271 9.58 0.82 10.84
CA PRO A 271 9.64 -0.62 10.63
C PRO A 271 9.78 -1.49 11.90
N SER A 272 9.83 -0.92 13.08
CA SER A 272 9.74 -1.68 14.33
C SER A 272 8.32 -2.16 14.62
N LYS A 273 7.33 -1.51 14.04
CA LYS A 273 5.92 -1.90 14.16
C LYS A 273 5.65 -3.10 13.24
N VAL A 274 5.32 -4.23 13.86
CA VAL A 274 5.06 -5.51 13.14
C VAL A 274 3.87 -5.44 12.19
N ASP A 275 2.90 -4.56 12.43
CA ASP A 275 1.80 -4.27 11.49
C ASP A 275 2.32 -4.01 10.09
N ARG A 276 3.41 -3.25 9.97
CA ARG A 276 4.05 -2.92 8.71
C ARG A 276 5.10 -3.96 8.32
N SER A 277 6.10 -4.18 9.15
CA SER A 277 7.27 -4.98 8.81
C SER A 277 6.93 -6.47 8.61
N ALA A 278 6.09 -7.05 9.46
CA ALA A 278 5.71 -8.46 9.32
C ALA A 278 4.74 -8.70 8.16
N ALA A 279 3.88 -7.73 7.81
CA ALA A 279 3.09 -7.81 6.59
C ALA A 279 3.99 -7.80 5.32
N TYR A 280 5.05 -6.99 5.33
CA TYR A 280 6.05 -6.98 4.25
C TYR A 280 6.83 -8.30 4.18
N ALA A 281 7.24 -8.86 5.33
CA ALA A 281 7.89 -10.15 5.39
C ALA A 281 6.98 -11.29 4.91
N ALA A 282 5.72 -11.30 5.33
CA ALA A 282 4.74 -12.27 4.88
C ALA A 282 4.50 -12.21 3.36
N ARG A 283 4.42 -10.98 2.79
CA ARG A 283 4.36 -10.78 1.32
C ARG A 283 5.61 -11.29 0.63
N TYR A 284 6.79 -10.95 1.14
CA TYR A 284 8.07 -11.40 0.58
C TYR A 284 8.14 -12.92 0.49
N ILE A 285 7.78 -13.61 1.54
CA ILE A 285 7.80 -15.06 1.59
C ILE A 285 6.75 -15.66 0.65
N ALA A 286 5.48 -15.19 0.72
CA ALA A 286 4.41 -15.66 -0.16
C ALA A 286 4.78 -15.50 -1.65
N LYS A 287 5.42 -14.37 -2.00
CA LYS A 287 5.88 -14.11 -3.36
C LYS A 287 6.98 -15.08 -3.80
N ASN A 288 7.93 -15.39 -2.93
CA ASN A 288 8.99 -16.38 -3.22
C ASN A 288 8.44 -17.81 -3.34
N VAL A 289 7.44 -18.19 -2.54
CA VAL A 289 6.73 -19.46 -2.67
C VAL A 289 6.09 -19.59 -4.05
N VAL A 290 5.30 -18.60 -4.51
CA VAL A 290 4.66 -18.65 -5.82
C VAL A 290 5.67 -18.54 -6.96
N ALA A 291 6.71 -17.71 -6.83
CA ALA A 291 7.78 -17.57 -7.82
C ALA A 291 8.61 -18.84 -7.96
N SER A 292 8.71 -19.69 -6.93
CA SER A 292 9.37 -21.00 -7.02
C SER A 292 8.58 -22.02 -7.85
N LYS A 293 7.30 -21.74 -8.14
CA LYS A 293 6.33 -22.60 -8.84
C LYS A 293 5.86 -23.82 -8.03
N ILE A 294 6.13 -23.88 -6.74
CA ILE A 294 5.58 -24.93 -5.87
C ILE A 294 4.06 -24.82 -5.73
N ALA A 295 3.52 -23.60 -5.80
CA ALA A 295 2.09 -23.33 -5.78
C ALA A 295 1.73 -22.14 -6.68
N ASN A 296 0.46 -22.10 -7.15
CA ASN A 296 -0.08 -20.97 -7.92
C ASN A 296 -0.57 -19.81 -7.05
N LYS A 297 -0.88 -20.08 -5.79
CA LYS A 297 -1.34 -19.15 -4.77
C LYS A 297 -0.71 -19.51 -3.44
N CYS A 298 -0.42 -18.51 -2.64
CA CYS A 298 0.08 -18.69 -1.28
C CYS A 298 -0.45 -17.59 -0.39
N LEU A 299 -1.09 -17.98 0.71
CA LEU A 299 -1.46 -17.12 1.83
C LEU A 299 -0.59 -17.49 3.03
N ILE A 300 -0.04 -16.48 3.69
CA ILE A 300 0.71 -16.63 4.93
C ILE A 300 0.08 -15.72 5.98
N GLN A 301 -0.15 -16.24 7.18
CA GLN A 301 -0.47 -15.46 8.37
C GLN A 301 0.68 -15.56 9.37
N LEU A 302 1.08 -14.42 9.90
CA LEU A 302 1.98 -14.30 11.04
C LEU A 302 1.22 -13.69 12.21
N ALA A 303 1.41 -14.22 13.43
CA ALA A 303 0.80 -13.68 14.63
C ALA A 303 1.86 -13.36 15.69
N TYR A 304 1.72 -12.19 16.33
CA TYR A 304 2.65 -11.73 17.37
C TYR A 304 1.92 -11.40 18.66
N ALA A 305 2.65 -11.53 19.78
CA ALA A 305 2.26 -10.99 21.08
C ALA A 305 3.21 -9.85 21.49
N ILE A 306 2.69 -8.86 22.19
CA ILE A 306 3.49 -7.75 22.69
C ILE A 306 4.67 -8.25 23.54
N GLY A 307 5.84 -7.70 23.31
CA GLY A 307 7.08 -8.05 24.03
C GLY A 307 7.67 -9.42 23.69
N VAL A 308 7.11 -10.17 22.74
CA VAL A 308 7.62 -11.45 22.28
C VAL A 308 8.30 -11.27 20.92
N SER A 309 9.55 -11.75 20.79
CA SER A 309 10.35 -11.57 19.57
C SER A 309 9.95 -12.51 18.44
N LYS A 310 9.57 -13.72 18.73
CA LYS A 310 9.20 -14.72 17.70
C LYS A 310 7.69 -14.70 17.47
N PRO A 311 7.22 -14.96 16.22
CA PRO A 311 5.81 -15.12 15.99
C PRO A 311 5.25 -16.28 16.80
N LEU A 312 4.03 -16.11 17.34
CA LEU A 312 3.29 -17.14 18.06
C LEU A 312 2.86 -18.28 17.14
N SER A 313 2.51 -17.94 15.91
CA SER A 313 2.10 -18.89 14.89
C SER A 313 2.49 -18.44 13.51
N ILE A 314 2.71 -19.40 12.63
CA ILE A 314 2.85 -19.24 11.18
C ILE A 314 1.83 -20.19 10.57
N TYR A 315 0.94 -19.65 9.73
CA TYR A 315 -0.04 -20.44 8.99
C TYR A 315 0.21 -20.26 7.49
N VAL A 316 0.12 -21.33 6.73
CA VAL A 316 0.29 -21.32 5.27
C VAL A 316 -0.88 -22.06 4.61
N ASP A 317 -1.48 -21.42 3.59
CA ASP A 317 -2.46 -22.03 2.69
C ASP A 317 -2.00 -21.86 1.24
N LEU A 318 -1.83 -22.97 0.54
CA LEU A 318 -1.43 -23.00 -0.87
C LEU A 318 -2.63 -23.10 -1.83
N PHE A 319 -3.85 -23.19 -1.30
CA PHE A 319 -5.12 -23.28 -2.05
C PHE A 319 -5.24 -24.48 -3.00
N ASP A 320 -4.36 -25.47 -2.90
CA ASP A 320 -4.39 -26.70 -3.70
C ASP A 320 -5.02 -27.91 -2.97
N GLY A 321 -5.28 -27.76 -1.67
CA GLY A 321 -5.87 -28.79 -0.81
C GLY A 321 -4.86 -29.81 -0.27
N ASP A 322 -3.57 -29.61 -0.51
CA ASP A 322 -2.48 -30.46 0.00
C ASP A 322 -1.96 -29.91 1.34
N GLU A 323 -2.48 -30.46 2.44
CA GLU A 323 -2.10 -30.06 3.80
C GLU A 323 -0.65 -30.39 4.12
N GLU A 324 -0.11 -31.52 3.65
CA GLU A 324 1.26 -31.92 3.91
C GLU A 324 2.26 -30.98 3.23
N LYS A 325 1.92 -30.55 2.01
CA LYS A 325 2.69 -29.56 1.29
C LYS A 325 2.68 -28.20 1.98
N SER A 326 1.51 -27.77 2.48
CA SER A 326 1.39 -26.54 3.26
C SER A 326 2.23 -26.61 4.55
N LYS A 327 2.19 -27.71 5.30
CA LYS A 327 3.04 -27.95 6.48
C LYS A 327 4.53 -27.99 6.13
N HIS A 328 4.89 -28.57 4.99
CA HIS A 328 6.27 -28.56 4.51
C HIS A 328 6.77 -27.13 4.25
N VAL A 329 5.99 -26.30 3.55
CA VAL A 329 6.32 -24.89 3.32
C VAL A 329 6.42 -24.13 4.65
N GLU A 330 5.51 -24.37 5.60
CA GLU A 330 5.55 -23.78 6.95
C GLU A 330 6.85 -24.11 7.68
N LYS A 331 7.30 -25.38 7.60
CA LYS A 331 8.59 -25.80 8.15
C LYS A 331 9.76 -25.09 7.47
N LEU A 332 9.78 -25.02 6.14
CA LEU A 332 10.83 -24.31 5.41
C LEU A 332 10.89 -22.82 5.82
N ILE A 333 9.75 -22.19 6.07
CA ILE A 333 9.70 -20.80 6.56
C ILE A 333 10.35 -20.71 7.94
N LYS A 334 9.97 -21.57 8.88
CA LYS A 334 10.54 -21.60 10.25
C LYS A 334 12.05 -21.83 10.27
N ASP A 335 12.55 -22.67 9.37
CA ASP A 335 13.95 -23.08 9.34
C ASP A 335 14.86 -22.04 8.63
N ASN A 336 14.32 -21.20 7.75
CA ASN A 336 15.12 -20.33 6.87
C ASN A 336 14.91 -18.83 7.06
N PHE A 337 13.91 -18.39 7.84
CA PHE A 337 13.60 -16.97 8.01
C PHE A 337 13.57 -16.58 9.49
N ASP A 338 14.38 -15.58 9.85
CA ASP A 338 14.24 -14.94 11.15
C ASP A 338 13.09 -13.92 11.08
N LEU A 339 11.96 -14.31 11.65
CA LEU A 339 10.74 -13.48 11.70
C LEU A 339 10.61 -12.68 13.00
N SER A 340 11.70 -12.51 13.76
CA SER A 340 11.75 -11.51 14.82
C SER A 340 11.64 -10.08 14.22
N PRO A 341 11.17 -9.06 14.96
CA PRO A 341 11.12 -7.68 14.46
C PRO A 341 12.48 -7.19 13.92
N ARG A 342 13.58 -7.55 14.59
CA ARG A 342 14.94 -7.27 14.14
C ARG A 342 15.29 -8.03 12.87
N GLY A 343 15.09 -9.35 12.85
CA GLY A 343 15.40 -10.19 11.70
C GLY A 343 14.70 -9.74 10.43
N ILE A 344 13.42 -9.35 10.53
CA ILE A 344 12.67 -8.79 9.41
C ILE A 344 13.30 -7.49 8.90
N ARG A 345 13.63 -6.54 9.79
CA ARG A 345 14.23 -5.25 9.38
C ARG A 345 15.58 -5.44 8.71
N GLU A 346 16.39 -6.37 9.20
CA GLU A 346 17.70 -6.70 8.61
C GLU A 346 17.52 -7.39 7.26
N MET A 347 16.69 -8.44 7.18
CA MET A 347 16.42 -9.21 5.96
C MET A 347 15.92 -8.32 4.82
N LEU A 348 15.02 -7.40 5.10
CA LEU A 348 14.40 -6.52 4.11
C LEU A 348 15.06 -5.13 4.04
N SER A 349 16.08 -4.86 4.87
CA SER A 349 16.80 -3.56 4.93
C SER A 349 15.86 -2.37 5.14
N LEU A 350 14.97 -2.47 6.12
CA LEU A 350 13.87 -1.53 6.33
C LEU A 350 14.25 -0.24 7.08
N ASN A 351 15.40 -0.18 7.76
CA ASN A 351 15.83 1.00 8.50
C ASN A 351 16.42 2.07 7.55
N LYS A 352 15.59 2.54 6.60
CA LYS A 352 15.96 3.51 5.56
C LYS A 352 14.76 4.41 5.26
N PRO A 353 14.98 5.63 4.73
CA PRO A 353 13.91 6.51 4.26
C PRO A 353 13.37 6.03 2.90
N ILE A 354 12.47 5.05 2.93
CA ILE A 354 11.95 4.35 1.75
C ILE A 354 10.42 4.28 1.73
N TYR A 355 9.74 4.97 2.64
CA TYR A 355 8.32 4.77 2.91
C TYR A 355 7.39 5.76 2.19
N GLU A 356 7.76 7.02 2.01
CA GLU A 356 6.93 8.01 1.32
C GLU A 356 6.49 7.53 -0.07
N CYS A 357 7.38 6.89 -0.82
CA CYS A 357 7.09 6.35 -2.15
C CYS A 357 6.15 5.12 -2.14
N THR A 358 5.89 4.52 -0.97
CA THR A 358 5.01 3.36 -0.83
C THR A 358 3.55 3.71 -0.57
N SER A 359 3.27 4.95 -0.20
CA SER A 359 1.98 5.41 0.33
C SER A 359 0.83 5.39 -0.68
N ALA A 360 1.08 5.27 -1.99
CA ALA A 360 0.05 5.24 -3.02
C ALA A 360 0.29 4.12 -4.03
N TYR A 361 -0.79 3.67 -4.68
CA TYR A 361 -0.79 2.61 -5.71
C TYR A 361 -0.35 1.23 -5.20
N GLY A 362 -0.63 0.94 -3.93
CA GLY A 362 -0.34 -0.31 -3.25
C GLY A 362 1.09 -0.44 -2.72
N HIS A 363 1.23 -1.09 -1.57
CA HIS A 363 2.52 -1.45 -0.98
C HIS A 363 3.11 -2.71 -1.62
N PHE A 364 2.28 -3.48 -2.33
CA PHE A 364 2.64 -4.75 -2.98
C PHE A 364 2.47 -4.67 -4.50
N GLY A 365 3.20 -5.55 -5.21
CA GLY A 365 3.17 -5.61 -6.65
C GLY A 365 4.04 -4.56 -7.36
N ARG A 366 4.89 -3.87 -6.62
CA ARG A 366 5.80 -2.83 -7.14
C ARG A 366 7.16 -3.44 -7.52
N LYS A 367 7.96 -2.70 -8.29
CA LYS A 367 9.34 -3.10 -8.60
C LYS A 367 10.28 -2.64 -7.50
N PRO A 368 11.21 -3.52 -7.02
CA PRO A 368 12.23 -3.11 -6.07
C PRO A 368 13.06 -1.94 -6.61
N GLY A 369 13.20 -0.88 -5.80
CA GLY A 369 13.99 0.30 -6.15
C GLY A 369 15.47 0.14 -5.79
N SER A 370 16.34 0.87 -6.49
CA SER A 370 17.78 0.89 -6.22
C SER A 370 18.14 1.48 -4.84
N ASN A 371 17.27 2.32 -4.29
CA ASN A 371 17.39 2.88 -2.94
C ASN A 371 17.00 1.90 -1.81
N GLY A 372 16.48 0.72 -2.16
CA GLY A 372 15.98 -0.30 -1.24
C GLY A 372 14.47 -0.29 -1.01
N SER A 373 13.71 0.64 -1.62
CA SER A 373 12.25 0.61 -1.58
C SER A 373 11.71 -0.66 -2.19
N PHE A 374 10.58 -1.14 -1.67
CA PHE A 374 9.93 -2.37 -2.11
C PHE A 374 10.84 -3.61 -2.08
N SER A 375 11.80 -3.68 -1.16
CA SER A 375 12.71 -4.83 -1.01
C SER A 375 11.98 -6.15 -0.79
N TRP A 376 10.78 -6.12 -0.21
CA TRP A 376 9.88 -7.26 -0.01
C TRP A 376 9.24 -7.80 -1.30
N GLU A 377 9.48 -7.16 -2.43
CA GLU A 377 9.04 -7.64 -3.74
C GLU A 377 10.12 -8.44 -4.49
N LYS A 378 11.30 -8.67 -3.89
CA LYS A 378 12.34 -9.51 -4.48
C LYS A 378 11.94 -10.99 -4.47
N THR A 379 12.44 -11.75 -5.46
CA THR A 379 12.22 -13.19 -5.60
C THR A 379 13.52 -13.99 -5.51
N ASP A 380 14.40 -13.57 -4.60
CA ASP A 380 15.78 -14.09 -4.42
C ASP A 380 15.88 -15.28 -3.46
N LYS A 381 14.76 -15.74 -2.89
CA LYS A 381 14.68 -16.91 -1.99
C LYS A 381 13.91 -18.10 -2.58
N THR A 382 13.65 -18.10 -3.88
CA THR A 382 12.89 -19.18 -4.55
C THR A 382 13.52 -20.57 -4.38
N GLN A 383 14.85 -20.65 -4.25
CA GLN A 383 15.54 -21.94 -4.10
C GLN A 383 15.16 -22.68 -2.80
N ILE A 384 14.79 -21.95 -1.73
CA ILE A 384 14.34 -22.55 -0.46
C ILE A 384 13.14 -23.46 -0.68
N PHE A 385 12.28 -23.14 -1.65
CA PHE A 385 10.99 -23.80 -1.91
C PHE A 385 11.02 -24.77 -3.10
N LYS A 386 12.18 -25.05 -3.70
CA LYS A 386 12.28 -25.91 -4.89
C LYS A 386 12.64 -27.36 -4.57
N ASN A 387 13.02 -27.65 -3.34
CA ASN A 387 13.48 -28.97 -2.90
C ASN A 387 12.35 -29.76 -2.24
#